data_c936a3c62673ad50382b0315886f7777
#
_entry.id   c936a3c62673ad50382b0315886f7777
#
_cell.length_a   1.000
_cell.length_b   1.000
_cell.length_c   1.000
_cell.angle_alpha   90.00
_cell.angle_beta   90.00
_cell.angle_gamma   90.00
#
_symmetry.space_group_name_H-M   'P 1'
#
loop_
_entity.id
_entity.type
_entity.pdbx_description
1 polymer ?
#
loop_
_entity_poly.entity_id
_entity_poly.type
_entity_poly.pdbx_seq_one_letter_code
_entity_poly.pdbx_strand_id
1 'polypeptide(L)'
;MAVRTTDGHRRAAVVAVSATAMGLGTTPPFLLGYLGPAIRADLDLSRGQLGLLIGLFYGLTGVGSLGTARIAERWGARRCIVVDLAVVVVCLAGAALSGSALLLAITTVLTGAGYSLTNAGTSMAVAATAPPGRAGQDLAVKTAGVPLMATVLAVAGPTLGLLVGWRGVAGGLAALAGLAGVAAALVLPRAPAPHGTGGSGVPDRRLPAGFLLLPLAAFLFIGGSQPLLSWLVLSLTDAGLRPGTAGLISAAGTAVGVLAMLLISRVSDRVGPGRRAAVAAVLAATAAAGVALLWASTAGPVLLIVLGAVLGLVGNLGGAGTVHAVVVDRVPWAVGRAIGLMSAGYFTGALVAPWVFGVTADASGGYDLPWAICLGALLASAVCFLLAHRRIPVPAVRVLTPGR
;
A
#
# COMPACT_ATOMS: atom_id res chain seq x y z
N MET A 1 7.64 8.35 -38.50
CA MET A 1 8.31 8.79 -37.26
C MET A 1 7.37 9.51 -36.30
N ALA A 2 6.38 10.28 -36.76
CA ALA A 2 5.40 11.03 -35.93
C ALA A 2 4.44 10.16 -35.10
N VAL A 3 4.02 8.99 -35.58
CA VAL A 3 3.06 8.09 -34.87
C VAL A 3 3.65 7.49 -33.58
N ARG A 4 4.96 7.21 -33.53
CA ARG A 4 5.61 6.66 -32.32
C ARG A 4 5.75 7.66 -31.18
N THR A 5 5.80 8.96 -31.46
CA THR A 5 5.91 10.01 -30.43
C THR A 5 4.59 10.27 -29.73
N THR A 6 3.45 10.24 -30.46
CA THR A 6 2.11 10.41 -29.91
C THR A 6 1.71 9.28 -28.96
N ASP A 7 2.06 8.03 -29.30
CA ASP A 7 1.80 6.87 -28.43
C ASP A 7 2.60 6.92 -27.13
N GLY A 8 3.86 7.40 -27.19
CA GLY A 8 4.71 7.57 -26.02
C GLY A 8 4.15 8.61 -25.03
N HIS A 9 3.70 9.76 -25.52
CA HIS A 9 3.11 10.80 -24.68
C HIS A 9 1.78 10.35 -24.05
N ARG A 10 0.93 9.67 -24.83
CA ARG A 10 -0.34 9.13 -24.33
C ARG A 10 -0.11 8.10 -23.22
N ARG A 11 0.84 7.17 -23.38
CA ARG A 11 1.22 6.21 -22.34
C ARG A 11 1.71 6.91 -21.07
N ALA A 12 2.62 7.88 -21.18
CA ALA A 12 3.14 8.62 -20.03
C ALA A 12 2.00 9.34 -19.30
N ALA A 13 1.07 9.95 -20.01
CA ALA A 13 -0.10 10.61 -19.43
C ALA A 13 -1.01 9.61 -18.68
N VAL A 14 -1.28 8.42 -19.25
CA VAL A 14 -2.08 7.38 -18.59
C VAL A 14 -1.40 6.89 -17.31
N VAL A 15 -0.09 6.64 -17.33
CA VAL A 15 0.66 6.20 -16.15
C VAL A 15 0.69 7.30 -15.09
N ALA A 16 0.92 8.56 -15.47
CA ALA A 16 0.94 9.70 -14.54
C ALA A 16 -0.42 9.90 -13.86
N VAL A 17 -1.51 9.94 -14.64
CA VAL A 17 -2.88 10.06 -14.11
C VAL A 17 -3.22 8.88 -13.20
N SER A 18 -2.81 7.67 -13.57
CA SER A 18 -3.01 6.47 -12.76
C SER A 18 -2.24 6.54 -11.43
N ALA A 19 -0.99 7.00 -11.44
CA ALA A 19 -0.20 7.18 -10.23
C ALA A 19 -0.80 8.26 -9.30
N THR A 20 -1.25 9.38 -9.88
CA THR A 20 -1.93 10.45 -9.13
C THR A 20 -3.23 9.95 -8.50
N ALA A 21 -4.05 9.20 -9.25
CA ALA A 21 -5.29 8.62 -8.73
C ALA A 21 -5.02 7.62 -7.59
N MET A 22 -4.00 6.76 -7.74
CA MET A 22 -3.56 5.85 -6.67
C MET A 22 -3.14 6.59 -5.41
N GLY A 23 -2.36 7.67 -5.55
CA GLY A 23 -1.93 8.49 -4.42
C GLY A 23 -3.11 9.18 -3.74
N LEU A 24 -3.97 9.86 -4.50
CA LEU A 24 -5.12 10.58 -3.95
C LEU A 24 -6.16 9.65 -3.33
N GLY A 25 -6.38 8.46 -3.91
CA GLY A 25 -7.27 7.45 -3.33
C GLY A 25 -6.81 6.94 -1.96
N THR A 26 -5.51 7.04 -1.65
CA THR A 26 -4.95 6.64 -0.34
C THR A 26 -4.71 7.81 0.63
N THR A 27 -5.20 9.00 0.33
CA THR A 27 -5.02 10.16 1.23
C THR A 27 -5.66 10.01 2.60
N PRO A 28 -6.85 9.37 2.80
CA PRO A 28 -7.47 9.30 4.12
C PRO A 28 -6.60 8.64 5.20
N PRO A 29 -6.01 7.46 5.03
CA PRO A 29 -5.15 6.86 6.05
C PRO A 29 -3.87 7.68 6.30
N PHE A 30 -3.34 8.36 5.30
CA PHE A 30 -2.18 9.23 5.46
C PHE A 30 -2.53 10.54 6.18
N LEU A 31 -3.69 11.13 5.90
CA LEU A 31 -4.21 12.28 6.64
C LEU A 31 -4.35 11.93 8.13
N LEU A 32 -4.96 10.78 8.44
CA LEU A 32 -5.11 10.27 9.81
C LEU A 32 -3.75 10.01 10.48
N GLY A 33 -2.77 9.47 9.76
CA GLY A 33 -1.45 9.16 10.30
C GLY A 33 -0.60 10.42 10.57
N TYR A 34 -0.57 11.37 9.62
CA TYR A 34 0.33 12.53 9.71
C TYR A 34 -0.27 13.73 10.44
N LEU A 35 -1.59 13.87 10.43
CA LEU A 35 -2.32 14.91 11.18
C LEU A 35 -3.06 14.32 12.39
N GLY A 36 -2.74 13.09 12.75
CA GLY A 36 -3.35 12.36 13.87
C GLY A 36 -3.41 13.15 15.19
N PRO A 37 -2.34 13.83 15.64
CA PRO A 37 -2.40 14.66 16.85
C PRO A 37 -3.51 15.71 16.81
N ALA A 38 -3.62 16.47 15.71
CA ALA A 38 -4.63 17.50 15.56
C ALA A 38 -6.05 16.94 15.46
N ILE A 39 -6.23 15.84 14.69
CA ILE A 39 -7.52 15.17 14.54
C ILE A 39 -8.00 14.59 15.87
N ARG A 40 -7.10 13.94 16.62
CA ARG A 40 -7.41 13.37 17.94
C ARG A 40 -7.82 14.42 18.95
N ALA A 41 -7.07 15.52 19.01
CA ALA A 41 -7.37 16.63 19.92
C ALA A 41 -8.72 17.32 19.59
N ASP A 42 -9.06 17.41 18.33
CA ASP A 42 -10.26 18.10 17.86
C ASP A 42 -11.53 17.24 17.97
N LEU A 43 -11.42 15.90 17.82
CA LEU A 43 -12.53 14.96 17.83
C LEU A 43 -12.54 14.04 19.09
N ASP A 44 -11.68 14.32 20.05
CA ASP A 44 -11.50 13.53 21.31
C ASP A 44 -11.32 12.02 21.06
N LEU A 45 -10.44 11.67 20.09
CA LEU A 45 -10.19 10.28 19.72
C LEU A 45 -9.03 9.68 20.52
N SER A 46 -9.21 8.44 20.99
CA SER A 46 -8.09 7.64 21.49
C SER A 46 -7.15 7.22 20.34
N ARG A 47 -5.93 6.77 20.68
CA ARG A 47 -5.01 6.19 19.69
C ARG A 47 -5.62 4.93 19.05
N GLY A 48 -6.30 4.11 19.84
CA GLY A 48 -7.00 2.91 19.36
C GLY A 48 -8.09 3.24 18.33
N GLN A 49 -8.90 4.28 18.57
CA GLN A 49 -9.91 4.73 17.62
C GLN A 49 -9.29 5.26 16.32
N LEU A 50 -8.22 6.06 16.41
CA LEU A 50 -7.49 6.52 15.23
C LEU A 50 -6.93 5.35 14.42
N GLY A 51 -6.32 4.38 15.09
CA GLY A 51 -5.80 3.16 14.46
C GLY A 51 -6.88 2.33 13.80
N LEU A 52 -8.08 2.23 14.42
CA LEU A 52 -9.23 1.55 13.83
C LEU A 52 -9.67 2.24 12.53
N LEU A 53 -9.75 3.57 12.52
CA LEU A 53 -10.09 4.31 11.30
C LEU A 53 -9.09 4.01 10.16
N ILE A 54 -7.79 4.05 10.45
CA ILE A 54 -6.75 3.70 9.47
C ILE A 54 -6.91 2.25 8.99
N GLY A 55 -7.14 1.33 9.92
CA GLY A 55 -7.33 -0.09 9.62
C GLY A 55 -8.57 -0.35 8.76
N LEU A 56 -9.69 0.29 9.06
CA LEU A 56 -10.94 0.15 8.32
C LEU A 56 -10.77 0.51 6.84
N PHE A 57 -9.99 1.54 6.51
CA PHE A 57 -9.68 1.86 5.12
C PHE A 57 -9.09 0.66 4.38
N TYR A 58 -8.06 0.03 4.94
CA TYR A 58 -7.38 -1.11 4.30
C TYR A 58 -8.24 -2.37 4.30
N GLY A 59 -8.99 -2.61 5.39
CA GLY A 59 -9.92 -3.74 5.47
C GLY A 59 -11.00 -3.66 4.40
N LEU A 60 -11.61 -2.48 4.22
CA LEU A 60 -12.63 -2.27 3.18
C LEU A 60 -12.04 -2.28 1.77
N THR A 61 -10.78 -1.84 1.59
CA THR A 61 -10.06 -2.03 0.33
C THR A 61 -9.91 -3.52 0.01
N GLY A 62 -9.56 -4.33 1.00
CA GLY A 62 -9.45 -5.79 0.85
C GLY A 62 -10.78 -6.44 0.46
N VAL A 63 -11.85 -6.15 1.20
CA VAL A 63 -13.20 -6.66 0.90
C VAL A 63 -13.68 -6.18 -0.47
N GLY A 64 -13.52 -4.89 -0.78
CA GLY A 64 -13.89 -4.30 -2.06
C GLY A 64 -13.18 -5.00 -3.23
N SER A 65 -11.93 -5.41 -3.05
CA SER A 65 -11.14 -6.05 -4.11
C SER A 65 -11.72 -7.39 -4.59
N LEU A 66 -12.55 -8.05 -3.80
CA LEU A 66 -13.19 -9.33 -4.16
C LEU A 66 -14.20 -9.19 -5.33
N GLY A 67 -14.81 -8.00 -5.48
CA GLY A 67 -15.81 -7.74 -6.53
C GLY A 67 -15.36 -6.79 -7.62
N THR A 68 -14.34 -5.98 -7.38
CA THR A 68 -13.95 -4.87 -8.26
C THR A 68 -13.40 -5.30 -9.61
N ALA A 69 -12.80 -6.49 -9.73
CA ALA A 69 -12.37 -7.02 -11.03
C ALA A 69 -13.54 -7.12 -12.00
N ARG A 70 -14.69 -7.70 -11.59
CA ARG A 70 -15.91 -7.81 -12.41
C ARG A 70 -16.53 -6.44 -12.71
N ILE A 71 -16.51 -5.53 -11.73
CA ILE A 71 -17.01 -4.16 -11.94
C ILE A 71 -16.12 -3.43 -12.95
N ALA A 72 -14.80 -3.56 -12.83
CA ALA A 72 -13.84 -2.92 -13.72
C ALA A 72 -13.95 -3.44 -15.16
N GLU A 73 -14.19 -4.74 -15.35
CA GLU A 73 -14.46 -5.32 -16.66
C GLU A 73 -15.74 -4.75 -17.31
N ARG A 74 -16.79 -4.49 -16.51
CA ARG A 74 -18.07 -3.95 -17.01
C ARG A 74 -18.03 -2.45 -17.23
N TRP A 75 -17.46 -1.70 -16.30
CA TRP A 75 -17.46 -0.23 -16.30
C TRP A 75 -16.30 0.35 -17.10
N GLY A 76 -15.21 -0.40 -17.27
CA GLY A 76 -13.95 0.06 -17.84
C GLY A 76 -13.13 0.92 -16.88
N ALA A 77 -11.84 1.01 -17.15
CA ALA A 77 -10.85 1.67 -16.31
C ALA A 77 -11.22 3.11 -15.94
N ARG A 78 -11.64 3.90 -16.95
CA ARG A 78 -11.96 5.32 -16.76
C ARG A 78 -13.09 5.55 -15.75
N ARG A 79 -14.21 4.81 -15.87
CA ARG A 79 -15.35 4.97 -14.96
C ARG A 79 -14.99 4.58 -13.53
N CYS A 80 -14.24 3.50 -13.35
CA CYS A 80 -13.79 3.07 -12.03
C CYS A 80 -12.97 4.14 -11.32
N ILE A 81 -12.00 4.74 -12.02
CA ILE A 81 -11.12 5.77 -11.46
C ILE A 81 -11.88 7.07 -11.17
N VAL A 82 -12.75 7.51 -12.11
CA VAL A 82 -13.52 8.74 -11.93
C VAL A 82 -14.53 8.61 -10.80
N VAL A 83 -15.21 7.47 -10.67
CA VAL A 83 -16.17 7.21 -9.58
C VAL A 83 -15.45 7.21 -8.22
N ASP A 84 -14.32 6.52 -8.11
CA ASP A 84 -13.57 6.52 -6.85
C ASP A 84 -13.07 7.92 -6.49
N LEU A 85 -12.47 8.66 -7.43
CA LEU A 85 -12.03 10.04 -7.16
C LEU A 85 -13.20 10.95 -6.77
N ALA A 86 -14.41 10.76 -7.32
CA ALA A 86 -15.60 11.47 -6.88
C ALA A 86 -15.99 11.09 -5.44
N VAL A 87 -15.89 9.80 -5.07
CA VAL A 87 -16.07 9.34 -3.69
C VAL A 87 -15.03 10.00 -2.77
N VAL A 88 -13.77 10.03 -3.17
CA VAL A 88 -12.69 10.70 -2.41
C VAL A 88 -13.00 12.17 -2.20
N VAL A 89 -13.46 12.90 -3.25
CA VAL A 89 -13.87 14.32 -3.14
C VAL A 89 -14.96 14.49 -2.10
N VAL A 90 -16.04 13.74 -2.23
CA VAL A 90 -17.20 13.85 -1.33
C VAL A 90 -16.81 13.50 0.11
N CYS A 91 -16.02 12.46 0.29
CA CYS A 91 -15.59 11.99 1.60
C CYS A 91 -14.60 12.94 2.27
N LEU A 92 -13.61 13.46 1.54
CA LEU A 92 -12.66 14.44 2.10
C LEU A 92 -13.33 15.80 2.38
N ALA A 93 -14.24 16.24 1.52
CA ALA A 93 -15.05 17.43 1.80
C ALA A 93 -15.97 17.20 3.02
N GLY A 94 -16.60 16.02 3.11
CA GLY A 94 -17.38 15.63 4.29
C GLY A 94 -16.54 15.58 5.56
N ALA A 95 -15.31 15.04 5.50
CA ALA A 95 -14.38 15.06 6.62
C ALA A 95 -13.97 16.49 7.01
N ALA A 96 -13.72 17.37 6.03
CA ALA A 96 -13.38 18.78 6.27
C ALA A 96 -14.50 19.53 6.99
N LEU A 97 -15.75 19.19 6.71
CA LEU A 97 -16.93 19.80 7.34
C LEU A 97 -17.39 19.07 8.61
N SER A 98 -16.75 17.96 8.93
CA SER A 98 -17.18 17.07 10.02
C SER A 98 -16.83 17.65 11.39
N GLY A 99 -17.81 17.58 12.30
CA GLY A 99 -17.62 17.74 13.74
C GLY A 99 -17.71 16.43 14.52
N SER A 100 -17.70 15.26 13.86
CA SER A 100 -17.88 13.98 14.54
C SER A 100 -16.97 12.86 14.05
N ALA A 101 -16.52 12.03 15.00
CA ALA A 101 -15.75 10.81 14.73
C ALA A 101 -16.52 9.81 13.84
N LEU A 102 -17.84 9.75 14.00
CA LEU A 102 -18.68 8.84 13.20
C LEU A 102 -18.68 9.20 11.72
N LEU A 103 -18.79 10.49 11.39
CA LEU A 103 -18.75 10.94 9.99
C LEU A 103 -17.36 10.68 9.39
N LEU A 104 -16.28 10.91 10.15
CA LEU A 104 -14.92 10.58 9.74
C LEU A 104 -14.76 9.07 9.49
N ALA A 105 -15.36 8.22 10.33
CA ALA A 105 -15.37 6.77 10.13
C ALA A 105 -16.10 6.36 8.84
N ILE A 106 -17.29 6.91 8.60
CA ILE A 106 -18.09 6.63 7.40
C ILE A 106 -17.30 7.03 6.15
N THR A 107 -16.71 8.23 6.12
CA THR A 107 -15.92 8.70 4.98
C THR A 107 -14.69 7.85 4.73
N THR A 108 -14.01 7.38 5.79
CA THR A 108 -12.85 6.49 5.69
C THR A 108 -13.23 5.11 5.13
N VAL A 109 -14.34 4.54 5.58
CA VAL A 109 -14.88 3.28 5.08
C VAL A 109 -15.24 3.36 3.59
N LEU A 110 -15.95 4.42 3.20
CA LEU A 110 -16.37 4.63 1.80
C LEU A 110 -15.16 4.82 0.86
N THR A 111 -14.17 5.60 1.28
CA THR A 111 -12.94 5.78 0.49
C THR A 111 -12.12 4.50 0.40
N GLY A 112 -12.05 3.69 1.48
CA GLY A 112 -11.37 2.40 1.44
C GLY A 112 -12.03 1.42 0.46
N ALA A 113 -13.35 1.34 0.45
CA ALA A 113 -14.09 0.52 -0.51
C ALA A 113 -13.90 1.03 -1.95
N GLY A 114 -13.97 2.35 -2.16
CA GLY A 114 -13.77 3.00 -3.46
C GLY A 114 -12.36 2.79 -4.01
N TYR A 115 -11.33 2.87 -3.17
CA TYR A 115 -9.94 2.71 -3.58
C TYR A 115 -9.66 1.39 -4.31
N SER A 116 -10.41 0.32 -3.99
CA SER A 116 -10.31 -0.94 -4.71
C SER A 116 -10.65 -0.80 -6.21
N LEU A 117 -11.58 0.09 -6.58
CA LEU A 117 -11.94 0.41 -7.97
C LEU A 117 -10.78 1.13 -8.68
N THR A 118 -10.17 2.11 -8.03
CA THR A 118 -8.98 2.80 -8.57
C THR A 118 -7.82 1.85 -8.78
N ASN A 119 -7.56 0.93 -7.84
CA ASN A 119 -6.47 -0.03 -8.00
C ASN A 119 -6.71 -0.97 -9.21
N ALA A 120 -7.92 -1.49 -9.38
CA ALA A 120 -8.28 -2.32 -10.52
C ALA A 120 -8.28 -1.52 -11.84
N GLY A 121 -8.93 -0.35 -11.85
CA GLY A 121 -9.04 0.52 -13.03
C GLY A 121 -7.68 1.00 -13.54
N THR A 122 -6.81 1.46 -12.64
CA THR A 122 -5.46 1.91 -13.01
C THR A 122 -4.60 0.77 -13.55
N SER A 123 -4.72 -0.44 -12.97
CA SER A 123 -4.02 -1.62 -13.47
C SER A 123 -4.46 -1.97 -14.90
N MET A 124 -5.76 -1.91 -15.18
CA MET A 124 -6.31 -2.14 -16.52
C MET A 124 -5.85 -1.06 -17.51
N ALA A 125 -5.93 0.23 -17.14
CA ALA A 125 -5.53 1.33 -18.02
C ALA A 125 -4.05 1.25 -18.39
N VAL A 126 -3.19 0.99 -17.41
CA VAL A 126 -1.75 0.88 -17.62
C VAL A 126 -1.41 -0.36 -18.45
N ALA A 127 -2.00 -1.52 -18.14
CA ALA A 127 -1.76 -2.74 -18.90
C ALA A 127 -2.18 -2.62 -20.36
N ALA A 128 -3.30 -1.92 -20.65
CA ALA A 128 -3.80 -1.69 -22.00
C ALA A 128 -2.91 -0.76 -22.85
N THR A 129 -2.07 0.07 -22.24
CA THR A 129 -1.21 1.04 -22.93
C THR A 129 0.26 0.68 -22.90
N ALA A 130 0.64 -0.33 -22.11
CA ALA A 130 2.03 -0.75 -21.95
C ALA A 130 2.53 -1.52 -23.20
N PRO A 131 3.71 -1.18 -23.74
CA PRO A 131 4.34 -1.99 -24.78
C PRO A 131 4.72 -3.37 -24.27
N PRO A 132 4.88 -4.37 -25.16
CA PRO A 132 5.36 -5.69 -24.79
C PRO A 132 6.65 -5.61 -23.93
N GLY A 133 6.69 -6.31 -22.81
CA GLY A 133 7.83 -6.35 -21.89
C GLY A 133 7.96 -5.16 -20.93
N ARG A 134 7.09 -4.13 -20.97
CA ARG A 134 7.16 -2.95 -20.09
C ARG A 134 6.00 -2.81 -19.10
N ALA A 135 5.00 -3.67 -19.19
CA ALA A 135 3.81 -3.61 -18.33
C ALA A 135 4.15 -3.66 -16.83
N GLY A 136 5.10 -4.50 -16.42
CA GLY A 136 5.54 -4.59 -15.03
C GLY A 136 6.17 -3.28 -14.51
N GLN A 137 6.99 -2.62 -15.33
CA GLN A 137 7.59 -1.34 -14.98
C GLN A 137 6.52 -0.24 -14.83
N ASP A 138 5.58 -0.15 -15.76
CA ASP A 138 4.51 0.85 -15.72
C ASP A 138 3.57 0.63 -14.53
N LEU A 139 3.28 -0.63 -14.19
CA LEU A 139 2.51 -0.99 -12.99
C LEU A 139 3.27 -0.61 -11.71
N ALA A 140 4.59 -0.78 -11.66
CA ALA A 140 5.39 -0.34 -10.54
C ALA A 140 5.37 1.19 -10.39
N VAL A 141 5.49 1.93 -11.49
CA VAL A 141 5.43 3.40 -11.47
C VAL A 141 4.06 3.89 -11.02
N LYS A 142 2.95 3.31 -11.50
CA LYS A 142 1.61 3.69 -11.03
C LYS A 142 1.44 3.44 -9.53
N THR A 143 1.98 2.32 -9.03
CA THR A 143 1.86 1.94 -7.62
C THR A 143 2.72 2.84 -6.72
N ALA A 144 3.83 3.36 -7.23
CA ALA A 144 4.65 4.35 -6.54
C ALA A 144 3.90 5.67 -6.23
N GLY A 145 2.77 5.93 -6.89
CA GLY A 145 1.88 7.05 -6.56
C GLY A 145 1.42 7.05 -5.09
N VAL A 146 1.21 5.86 -4.50
CA VAL A 146 0.81 5.73 -3.09
C VAL A 146 1.89 6.25 -2.13
N PRO A 147 3.11 5.70 -2.11
CA PRO A 147 4.15 6.20 -1.21
C PRO A 147 4.64 7.61 -1.58
N LEU A 148 4.53 8.04 -2.84
CA LEU A 148 4.82 9.44 -3.21
C LEU A 148 3.84 10.40 -2.55
N MET A 149 2.53 10.09 -2.53
CA MET A 149 1.54 10.89 -1.81
C MET A 149 1.80 10.87 -0.30
N ALA A 150 2.17 9.71 0.26
CA ALA A 150 2.59 9.63 1.66
C ALA A 150 3.77 10.57 1.95
N THR A 151 4.77 10.62 1.07
CA THR A 151 5.93 11.53 1.18
C THR A 151 5.48 12.99 1.15
N VAL A 152 4.62 13.36 0.19
CA VAL A 152 4.10 14.74 0.08
C VAL A 152 3.37 15.14 1.36
N LEU A 153 2.48 14.28 1.86
CA LEU A 153 1.73 14.57 3.09
C LEU A 153 2.60 14.52 4.35
N ALA A 154 3.63 13.70 4.39
CA ALA A 154 4.58 13.69 5.51
C ALA A 154 5.37 15.01 5.61
N VAL A 155 5.77 15.58 4.47
CA VAL A 155 6.50 16.86 4.42
C VAL A 155 5.56 18.05 4.63
N ALA A 156 4.49 18.13 3.86
CA ALA A 156 3.62 19.29 3.80
C ALA A 156 2.51 19.27 4.87
N GLY A 157 2.02 18.06 5.23
CA GLY A 157 0.88 17.89 6.12
C GLY A 157 1.03 18.57 7.48
N PRO A 158 2.11 18.32 8.24
CA PRO A 158 2.29 18.95 9.55
C PRO A 158 2.32 20.49 9.47
N THR A 159 3.02 21.05 8.48
CA THR A 159 3.11 22.51 8.31
C THR A 159 1.78 23.11 7.87
N LEU A 160 1.13 22.52 6.86
CA LEU A 160 -0.18 22.96 6.41
C LEU A 160 -1.25 22.78 7.51
N GLY A 161 -1.16 21.71 8.29
CA GLY A 161 -2.03 21.47 9.44
C GLY A 161 -1.96 22.58 10.49
N LEU A 162 -0.78 23.19 10.69
CA LEU A 162 -0.61 24.33 11.59
C LEU A 162 -1.19 25.64 10.98
N LEU A 163 -1.13 25.79 9.65
CA LEU A 163 -1.54 27.01 8.97
C LEU A 163 -3.06 27.06 8.73
N VAL A 164 -3.65 25.98 8.26
CA VAL A 164 -5.06 25.92 7.81
C VAL A 164 -5.89 24.86 8.57
N GLY A 165 -5.30 24.22 9.56
CA GLY A 165 -5.92 23.10 10.27
C GLY A 165 -6.00 21.83 9.42
N TRP A 166 -6.26 20.66 10.06
CA TRP A 166 -6.41 19.40 9.35
C TRP A 166 -7.62 19.39 8.38
N ARG A 167 -8.67 20.16 8.72
CA ARG A 167 -9.86 20.33 7.85
C ARG A 167 -9.52 21.07 6.57
N GLY A 168 -8.71 22.13 6.65
CA GLY A 168 -8.22 22.85 5.47
C GLY A 168 -7.37 21.97 4.57
N VAL A 169 -6.52 21.12 5.16
CA VAL A 169 -5.74 20.12 4.39
C VAL A 169 -6.65 19.12 3.70
N ALA A 170 -7.68 18.60 4.41
CA ALA A 170 -8.66 17.68 3.81
C ALA A 170 -9.42 18.34 2.65
N GLY A 171 -9.85 19.60 2.80
CA GLY A 171 -10.50 20.36 1.72
C GLY A 171 -9.59 20.58 0.51
N GLY A 172 -8.32 20.91 0.73
CA GLY A 172 -7.32 21.03 -0.34
C GLY A 172 -7.09 19.71 -1.10
N LEU A 173 -7.04 18.59 -0.37
CA LEU A 173 -6.94 17.26 -0.97
C LEU A 173 -8.20 16.89 -1.75
N ALA A 174 -9.39 17.26 -1.28
CA ALA A 174 -10.64 17.09 -2.02
C ALA A 174 -10.60 17.85 -3.36
N ALA A 175 -10.12 19.10 -3.36
CA ALA A 175 -9.97 19.87 -4.60
C ALA A 175 -8.97 19.22 -5.57
N LEU A 176 -7.82 18.74 -5.07
CA LEU A 176 -6.84 18.01 -5.89
C LEU A 176 -7.42 16.71 -6.46
N ALA A 177 -8.20 15.96 -5.67
CA ALA A 177 -8.89 14.76 -6.14
C ALA A 177 -9.92 15.07 -7.23
N GLY A 178 -10.63 16.19 -7.12
CA GLY A 178 -11.53 16.69 -8.17
C GLY A 178 -10.80 17.00 -9.48
N LEU A 179 -9.69 17.73 -9.40
CA LEU A 179 -8.84 18.03 -10.57
C LEU A 179 -8.29 16.74 -11.21
N ALA A 180 -7.84 15.78 -10.39
CA ALA A 180 -7.38 14.49 -10.88
C ALA A 180 -8.52 13.67 -11.53
N GLY A 181 -9.74 13.76 -11.00
CA GLY A 181 -10.94 13.16 -11.58
C GLY A 181 -11.25 13.71 -12.97
N VAL A 182 -11.16 15.05 -13.14
CA VAL A 182 -11.30 15.69 -14.44
C VAL A 182 -10.18 15.24 -15.40
N ALA A 183 -8.92 15.23 -14.94
CA ALA A 183 -7.80 14.76 -15.76
C ALA A 183 -7.98 13.30 -16.18
N ALA A 184 -8.40 12.43 -15.26
CA ALA A 184 -8.72 11.03 -15.57
C ALA A 184 -9.85 10.91 -16.60
N ALA A 185 -10.88 11.75 -16.48
CA ALA A 185 -11.98 11.80 -17.43
C ALA A 185 -11.56 12.25 -18.83
N LEU A 186 -10.54 13.07 -18.96
CA LEU A 186 -10.03 13.58 -20.26
C LEU A 186 -9.00 12.64 -20.89
N VAL A 187 -8.09 12.10 -20.09
CA VAL A 187 -6.90 11.34 -20.55
C VAL A 187 -7.21 9.86 -20.78
N LEU A 188 -8.01 9.25 -19.88
CA LEU A 188 -8.21 7.81 -19.94
C LEU A 188 -9.18 7.39 -21.06
N PRO A 189 -8.89 6.28 -21.76
CA PRO A 189 -9.74 5.81 -22.84
C PRO A 189 -11.12 5.36 -22.35
N ARG A 190 -12.17 5.59 -23.17
CA ARG A 190 -13.56 5.23 -22.88
C ARG A 190 -13.90 3.76 -23.15
N ALA A 191 -13.04 3.04 -23.84
CA ALA A 191 -13.32 1.67 -24.24
C ALA A 191 -13.29 0.71 -23.03
N PRO A 192 -14.22 -0.27 -22.98
CA PRO A 192 -14.06 -1.42 -22.11
C PRO A 192 -12.74 -2.12 -22.45
N ALA A 193 -12.05 -2.67 -21.46
CA ALA A 193 -10.90 -3.52 -21.74
C ALA A 193 -11.37 -4.70 -22.61
N PRO A 194 -10.55 -5.15 -23.59
CA PRO A 194 -10.81 -6.41 -24.26
C PRO A 194 -11.01 -7.46 -23.18
N HIS A 195 -12.07 -8.26 -23.30
CA HIS A 195 -12.37 -9.34 -22.36
C HIS A 195 -11.13 -10.21 -22.28
N GLY A 196 -10.35 -10.05 -21.22
CA GLY A 196 -9.30 -10.98 -20.90
C GLY A 196 -10.00 -12.33 -20.77
N THR A 197 -9.56 -13.32 -21.49
CA THR A 197 -10.05 -14.69 -21.39
C THR A 197 -9.95 -15.10 -19.92
N GLY A 198 -11.04 -14.90 -19.20
CA GLY A 198 -11.19 -15.31 -17.83
C GLY A 198 -10.92 -16.78 -17.75
N GLY A 199 -9.99 -17.13 -16.85
CA GLY A 199 -9.79 -18.47 -16.33
C GLY A 199 -9.86 -19.59 -17.36
N SER A 200 -8.74 -19.92 -17.99
CA SER A 200 -8.54 -21.28 -18.46
C SER A 200 -8.95 -22.21 -17.33
N GLY A 201 -9.91 -23.10 -17.58
CA GLY A 201 -10.37 -24.13 -16.66
C GLY A 201 -9.27 -25.13 -16.33
N VAL A 202 -8.23 -24.65 -15.64
CA VAL A 202 -7.21 -25.51 -15.05
C VAL A 202 -7.89 -26.26 -13.92
N PRO A 203 -7.81 -27.60 -13.88
CA PRO A 203 -8.41 -28.41 -12.82
C PRO A 203 -8.03 -27.84 -11.46
N ASP A 204 -9.00 -27.75 -10.54
CA ASP A 204 -8.80 -27.24 -9.17
C ASP A 204 -7.85 -28.18 -8.42
N ARG A 205 -6.55 -28.04 -8.69
CA ARG A 205 -5.51 -28.78 -7.98
C ARG A 205 -5.42 -28.22 -6.56
N ARG A 206 -5.33 -29.12 -5.61
CA ARG A 206 -5.16 -28.78 -4.19
C ARG A 206 -3.92 -27.90 -4.01
N LEU A 207 -4.04 -26.90 -3.13
CA LEU A 207 -2.90 -26.08 -2.71
C LEU A 207 -1.86 -26.97 -2.00
N PRO A 208 -0.56 -26.72 -2.18
CA PRO A 208 0.48 -27.57 -1.61
C PRO A 208 0.45 -27.52 -0.07
N ALA A 209 0.91 -28.60 0.55
CA ALA A 209 1.08 -28.66 1.99
C ALA A 209 1.98 -27.48 2.44
N GLY A 210 1.59 -26.78 3.50
CA GLY A 210 2.30 -25.62 3.99
C GLY A 210 1.98 -24.29 3.27
N PHE A 211 1.07 -24.30 2.28
CA PHE A 211 0.68 -23.06 1.56
C PHE A 211 0.24 -21.93 2.51
N LEU A 212 -0.45 -22.27 3.61
CA LEU A 212 -0.93 -21.28 4.59
C LEU A 212 0.19 -20.47 5.26
N LEU A 213 1.44 -20.93 5.19
CA LEU A 213 2.59 -20.12 5.63
C LEU A 213 2.72 -18.81 4.85
N LEU A 214 2.29 -18.76 3.57
CA LEU A 214 2.40 -17.56 2.74
C LEU A 214 1.41 -16.47 3.13
N PRO A 215 0.07 -16.72 3.22
CA PRO A 215 -0.85 -15.69 3.72
C PRO A 215 -0.60 -15.30 5.18
N LEU A 216 -0.11 -16.23 6.04
CA LEU A 216 0.32 -15.90 7.39
C LEU A 216 1.56 -14.98 7.36
N ALA A 217 2.55 -15.29 6.52
CA ALA A 217 3.72 -14.43 6.36
C ALA A 217 3.33 -13.03 5.86
N ALA A 218 2.37 -12.92 4.94
CA ALA A 218 1.86 -11.63 4.46
C ALA A 218 1.11 -10.85 5.56
N PHE A 219 0.27 -11.52 6.33
CA PHE A 219 -0.42 -10.95 7.49
C PHE A 219 0.58 -10.37 8.49
N LEU A 220 1.59 -11.15 8.87
CA LEU A 220 2.63 -10.73 9.81
C LEU A 220 3.54 -9.64 9.23
N PHE A 221 3.87 -9.73 7.94
CA PHE A 221 4.69 -8.73 7.25
C PHE A 221 4.05 -7.35 7.29
N ILE A 222 2.81 -7.25 6.79
CA ILE A 222 2.11 -5.97 6.78
C ILE A 222 1.70 -5.56 8.20
N GLY A 223 1.38 -6.55 9.06
CA GLY A 223 1.09 -6.36 10.47
C GLY A 223 2.19 -5.63 11.23
N GLY A 224 3.44 -5.99 10.96
CA GLY A 224 4.59 -5.33 11.59
C GLY A 224 5.09 -4.09 10.85
N SER A 225 4.85 -3.96 9.55
CA SER A 225 5.43 -2.87 8.75
C SER A 225 4.47 -1.73 8.42
N GLN A 226 3.14 -1.94 8.42
CA GLN A 226 2.15 -0.89 8.17
C GLN A 226 2.24 0.29 9.17
N PRO A 227 2.51 0.06 10.47
CA PRO A 227 2.68 1.15 11.43
C PRO A 227 3.81 2.13 11.08
N LEU A 228 4.84 1.72 10.32
CA LEU A 228 5.88 2.62 9.84
C LEU A 228 5.34 3.74 8.94
N LEU A 229 4.26 3.48 8.19
CA LEU A 229 3.62 4.50 7.34
C LEU A 229 2.53 5.28 8.08
N SER A 230 1.87 4.67 9.06
CA SER A 230 0.69 5.26 9.69
C SER A 230 0.95 5.86 11.07
N TRP A 231 1.99 5.40 11.79
CA TRP A 231 2.24 5.79 13.19
C TRP A 231 3.60 6.44 13.43
N LEU A 232 4.54 6.36 12.47
CA LEU A 232 5.91 6.86 12.68
C LEU A 232 5.92 8.34 13.05
N VAL A 233 5.22 9.18 12.31
CA VAL A 233 5.21 10.64 12.56
C VAL A 233 4.58 10.94 13.92
N LEU A 234 3.45 10.30 14.25
CA LEU A 234 2.77 10.49 15.51
C LEU A 234 3.63 10.05 16.69
N SER A 235 4.24 8.85 16.62
CA SER A 235 5.09 8.33 17.70
C SER A 235 6.33 9.18 17.93
N LEU A 236 6.96 9.70 16.87
CA LEU A 236 8.10 10.61 16.98
C LEU A 236 7.70 11.98 17.56
N THR A 237 6.51 12.46 17.20
CA THR A 237 6.00 13.74 17.72
C THR A 237 5.66 13.63 19.20
N ASP A 238 4.99 12.55 19.60
CA ASP A 238 4.68 12.28 21.01
C ASP A 238 5.96 12.03 21.85
N ALA A 239 7.06 11.56 21.21
CA ALA A 239 8.38 11.43 21.82
C ALA A 239 9.15 12.78 21.90
N GLY A 240 8.52 13.90 21.49
CA GLY A 240 9.07 15.26 21.65
C GLY A 240 9.75 15.84 20.41
N LEU A 241 9.79 15.14 19.27
CA LEU A 241 10.28 15.71 18.03
C LEU A 241 9.28 16.72 17.46
N ARG A 242 9.81 17.80 16.86
CA ARG A 242 8.94 18.74 16.12
C ARG A 242 8.21 18.01 14.99
N PRO A 243 6.90 18.26 14.79
CA PRO A 243 6.11 17.59 13.76
C PRO A 243 6.73 17.64 12.35
N GLY A 244 7.31 18.79 11.97
CA GLY A 244 8.03 18.93 10.70
C GLY A 244 9.26 18.02 10.59
N THR A 245 10.05 17.87 11.67
CA THR A 245 11.21 16.97 11.69
C THR A 245 10.76 15.50 11.60
N ALA A 246 9.74 15.10 12.34
CA ALA A 246 9.16 13.76 12.27
C ALA A 246 8.63 13.46 10.86
N GLY A 247 7.96 14.43 10.23
CA GLY A 247 7.50 14.34 8.84
C GLY A 247 8.65 14.18 7.84
N LEU A 248 9.73 14.95 7.98
CA LEU A 248 10.92 14.83 7.12
C LEU A 248 11.62 13.47 7.26
N ILE A 249 11.71 12.92 8.46
CA ILE A 249 12.25 11.57 8.71
C ILE A 249 11.41 10.51 7.99
N SER A 250 10.09 10.58 8.13
CA SER A 250 9.17 9.67 7.45
C SER A 250 9.27 9.82 5.93
N ALA A 251 9.34 11.05 5.42
CA ALA A 251 9.46 11.34 4.00
C ALA A 251 10.78 10.82 3.41
N ALA A 252 11.91 11.04 4.10
CA ALA A 252 13.21 10.52 3.67
C ALA A 252 13.22 9.00 3.60
N GLY A 253 12.70 8.33 4.64
CA GLY A 253 12.58 6.88 4.66
C GLY A 253 11.66 6.36 3.53
N THR A 254 10.53 7.03 3.29
CA THR A 254 9.58 6.66 2.22
C THR A 254 10.20 6.87 0.83
N ALA A 255 10.90 7.98 0.61
CA ALA A 255 11.57 8.26 -0.67
C ALA A 255 12.64 7.20 -0.99
N VAL A 256 13.50 6.86 -0.01
CA VAL A 256 14.49 5.78 -0.17
C VAL A 256 13.79 4.44 -0.36
N GLY A 257 12.70 4.18 0.36
CA GLY A 257 11.88 2.97 0.22
C GLY A 257 11.27 2.84 -1.18
N VAL A 258 10.81 3.93 -1.81
CA VAL A 258 10.31 3.93 -3.20
C VAL A 258 11.42 3.56 -4.18
N LEU A 259 12.61 4.16 -4.01
CA LEU A 259 13.77 3.81 -4.85
C LEU A 259 14.13 2.32 -4.67
N ALA A 260 14.16 1.85 -3.44
CA ALA A 260 14.38 0.44 -3.13
C ALA A 260 13.31 -0.47 -3.75
N MET A 261 12.03 -0.12 -3.70
CA MET A 261 10.94 -0.86 -4.32
C MET A 261 11.18 -1.06 -5.83
N LEU A 262 11.59 0.00 -6.54
CA LEU A 262 11.85 -0.05 -7.98
C LEU A 262 13.10 -0.90 -8.30
N LEU A 263 14.15 -0.83 -7.48
CA LEU A 263 15.36 -1.61 -7.63
C LEU A 263 15.14 -3.08 -7.29
N ILE A 264 14.49 -3.37 -6.18
CA ILE A 264 14.21 -4.72 -5.68
C ILE A 264 13.30 -5.47 -6.64
N SER A 265 12.31 -4.80 -7.25
CA SER A 265 11.48 -5.40 -8.30
C SER A 265 12.36 -5.95 -9.44
N ARG A 266 13.33 -5.18 -9.92
CA ARG A 266 14.28 -5.61 -10.98
C ARG A 266 15.20 -6.75 -10.52
N VAL A 267 15.68 -6.68 -9.28
CA VAL A 267 16.53 -7.72 -8.69
C VAL A 267 15.73 -9.01 -8.51
N SER A 268 14.51 -8.92 -8.00
CA SER A 268 13.60 -10.06 -7.81
C SER A 268 13.34 -10.80 -9.12
N ASP A 269 13.20 -10.08 -10.24
CA ASP A 269 13.02 -10.68 -11.56
C ASP A 269 14.30 -11.41 -12.04
N ARG A 270 15.48 -10.86 -11.75
CA ARG A 270 16.78 -11.48 -12.11
C ARG A 270 17.13 -12.71 -11.27
N VAL A 271 16.79 -12.66 -9.98
CA VAL A 271 17.07 -13.76 -9.04
C VAL A 271 16.21 -14.99 -9.33
N GLY A 272 15.06 -14.79 -9.97
CA GLY A 272 14.18 -15.83 -10.44
C GLY A 272 13.24 -16.42 -9.37
N PRO A 273 12.27 -17.24 -9.81
CA PRO A 273 11.17 -17.73 -9.00
C PRO A 273 11.58 -18.47 -7.73
N GLY A 274 12.66 -19.26 -7.82
CA GLY A 274 13.11 -20.11 -6.71
C GLY A 274 13.53 -19.33 -5.46
N ARG A 275 14.03 -18.10 -5.60
CA ARG A 275 14.61 -17.32 -4.50
C ARG A 275 13.75 -16.17 -4.00
N ARG A 276 12.62 -15.86 -4.64
CA ARG A 276 11.74 -14.73 -4.24
C ARG A 276 11.26 -14.81 -2.79
N ALA A 277 10.96 -16.02 -2.27
CA ALA A 277 10.58 -16.17 -0.86
C ALA A 277 11.74 -15.84 0.10
N ALA A 278 12.97 -16.16 -0.26
CA ALA A 278 14.15 -15.76 0.52
C ALA A 278 14.35 -14.23 0.47
N VAL A 279 14.12 -13.59 -0.69
CA VAL A 279 14.16 -12.13 -0.82
C VAL A 279 13.09 -11.49 0.07
N ALA A 280 11.85 -12.03 0.10
CA ALA A 280 10.79 -11.55 0.99
C ALA A 280 11.18 -11.68 2.48
N ALA A 281 11.84 -12.78 2.86
CA ALA A 281 12.35 -12.96 4.22
C ALA A 281 13.43 -11.92 4.58
N VAL A 282 14.36 -11.64 3.67
CA VAL A 282 15.39 -10.60 3.88
C VAL A 282 14.74 -9.23 4.05
N LEU A 283 13.73 -8.90 3.25
CA LEU A 283 13.03 -7.61 3.34
C LEU A 283 12.24 -7.49 4.66
N ALA A 284 11.61 -8.58 5.12
CA ALA A 284 10.97 -8.62 6.42
C ALA A 284 12.00 -8.43 7.56
N ALA A 285 13.17 -9.05 7.46
CA ALA A 285 14.27 -8.86 8.42
C ALA A 285 14.85 -7.46 8.38
N THR A 286 14.96 -6.83 7.19
CA THR A 286 15.38 -5.43 7.04
C THR A 286 14.37 -4.49 7.71
N ALA A 287 13.06 -4.72 7.51
CA ALA A 287 12.03 -3.95 8.20
C ALA A 287 12.10 -4.16 9.72
N ALA A 288 12.33 -5.39 10.18
CA ALA A 288 12.52 -5.70 11.60
C ALA A 288 13.72 -4.97 12.21
N ALA A 289 14.85 -4.93 11.52
CA ALA A 289 16.03 -4.17 11.94
C ALA A 289 15.72 -2.67 12.05
N GLY A 290 14.97 -2.11 11.08
CA GLY A 290 14.52 -0.73 11.13
C GLY A 290 13.62 -0.45 12.32
N VAL A 291 12.64 -1.31 12.61
CA VAL A 291 11.76 -1.20 13.79
C VAL A 291 12.55 -1.34 15.10
N ALA A 292 13.51 -2.26 15.15
CA ALA A 292 14.37 -2.43 16.33
C ALA A 292 15.19 -1.16 16.63
N LEU A 293 15.76 -0.53 15.59
CA LEU A 293 16.47 0.74 15.72
C LEU A 293 15.54 1.88 16.19
N LEU A 294 14.34 1.99 15.63
CA LEU A 294 13.34 2.98 16.05
C LEU A 294 12.98 2.78 17.51
N TRP A 295 12.69 1.54 17.92
CA TRP A 295 12.34 1.19 19.29
C TRP A 295 13.48 1.54 20.27
N ALA A 296 14.72 1.18 19.93
CA ALA A 296 15.88 1.43 20.78
C ALA A 296 16.30 2.91 20.86
N SER A 297 15.85 3.75 19.92
CA SER A 297 16.36 5.12 19.74
C SER A 297 15.32 6.23 19.90
N THR A 298 14.13 5.92 20.42
CA THR A 298 13.06 6.93 20.61
C THR A 298 13.50 8.16 21.45
N ALA A 299 14.45 7.98 22.35
CA ALA A 299 15.11 9.06 23.10
C ALA A 299 16.60 9.24 22.72
N GLY A 300 17.04 8.63 21.61
CA GLY A 300 18.42 8.56 21.19
C GLY A 300 18.81 9.59 20.10
N PRO A 301 20.01 9.43 19.53
CA PRO A 301 20.47 10.30 18.45
C PRO A 301 19.55 10.23 17.23
N VAL A 302 19.20 11.40 16.67
CA VAL A 302 18.34 11.53 15.47
C VAL A 302 18.82 10.66 14.30
N LEU A 303 20.13 10.45 14.17
CA LEU A 303 20.72 9.59 13.13
C LEU A 303 20.18 8.15 13.22
N LEU A 304 20.07 7.58 14.42
CA LEU A 304 19.54 6.21 14.58
C LEU A 304 18.05 6.13 14.26
N ILE A 305 17.29 7.17 14.59
CA ILE A 305 15.87 7.29 14.20
C ILE A 305 15.73 7.33 12.66
N VAL A 306 16.56 8.14 11.99
CA VAL A 306 16.59 8.22 10.51
C VAL A 306 16.97 6.87 9.90
N LEU A 307 18.02 6.22 10.39
CA LEU A 307 18.43 4.90 9.90
C LEU A 307 17.35 3.85 10.13
N GLY A 308 16.70 3.86 11.30
CA GLY A 308 15.57 2.98 11.61
C GLY A 308 14.39 3.20 10.66
N ALA A 309 14.00 4.44 10.43
CA ALA A 309 12.94 4.79 9.49
C ALA A 309 13.29 4.36 8.05
N VAL A 310 14.51 4.63 7.59
CA VAL A 310 14.96 4.23 6.25
C VAL A 310 14.95 2.71 6.08
N LEU A 311 15.57 1.95 6.99
CA LEU A 311 15.60 0.49 6.91
C LEU A 311 14.19 -0.11 7.00
N GLY A 312 13.38 0.40 7.91
CA GLY A 312 12.00 -0.04 8.08
C GLY A 312 11.17 0.15 6.81
N LEU A 313 11.23 1.33 6.20
CA LEU A 313 10.46 1.68 5.01
C LEU A 313 11.04 1.05 3.73
N VAL A 314 12.36 0.83 3.64
CA VAL A 314 12.98 0.02 2.58
C VAL A 314 12.46 -1.42 2.63
N GLY A 315 12.43 -2.04 3.80
CA GLY A 315 11.88 -3.38 3.97
C GLY A 315 10.39 -3.45 3.63
N ASN A 316 9.59 -2.50 4.12
CA ASN A 316 8.15 -2.41 3.85
C ASN A 316 7.85 -2.26 2.36
N LEU A 317 8.32 -1.17 1.73
CA LEU A 317 7.98 -0.84 0.35
C LEU A 317 8.64 -1.81 -0.65
N GLY A 318 9.88 -2.23 -0.39
CA GLY A 318 10.55 -3.26 -1.19
C GLY A 318 9.87 -4.62 -1.11
N GLY A 319 9.27 -4.93 0.04
CA GLY A 319 8.57 -6.20 0.28
C GLY A 319 7.19 -6.28 -0.36
N ALA A 320 6.45 -5.18 -0.45
CA ALA A 320 5.04 -5.17 -0.84
C ALA A 320 4.76 -5.89 -2.18
N GLY A 321 5.58 -5.67 -3.21
CA GLY A 321 5.48 -6.36 -4.50
C GLY A 321 6.00 -7.79 -4.46
N THR A 322 7.11 -8.02 -3.76
CA THR A 322 7.79 -9.31 -3.68
C THR A 322 6.92 -10.36 -2.97
N VAL A 323 6.21 -9.96 -1.91
CA VAL A 323 5.31 -10.81 -1.14
C VAL A 323 4.26 -11.48 -2.03
N HIS A 324 3.62 -10.72 -2.93
CA HIS A 324 2.63 -11.27 -3.87
C HIS A 324 3.25 -12.10 -4.99
N ALA A 325 4.45 -11.75 -5.45
CA ALA A 325 5.15 -12.47 -6.51
C ALA A 325 5.54 -13.91 -6.10
N VAL A 326 5.84 -14.14 -4.82
CA VAL A 326 6.16 -15.49 -4.29
C VAL A 326 5.06 -16.49 -4.57
N VAL A 327 3.80 -16.06 -4.49
CA VAL A 327 2.63 -16.95 -4.68
C VAL A 327 2.51 -17.41 -6.12
N VAL A 328 2.70 -16.47 -7.07
CA VAL A 328 2.60 -16.76 -8.51
C VAL A 328 3.61 -17.82 -8.93
N ASP A 329 4.83 -17.74 -8.39
CA ASP A 329 5.89 -18.70 -8.71
C ASP A 329 5.63 -20.11 -8.19
N ARG A 330 5.02 -20.23 -7.01
CA ARG A 330 4.90 -21.51 -6.32
C ARG A 330 3.61 -22.26 -6.60
N VAL A 331 2.56 -21.56 -7.07
CA VAL A 331 1.25 -22.15 -7.34
C VAL A 331 0.70 -21.67 -8.70
N PRO A 332 1.43 -21.89 -9.81
CA PRO A 332 1.03 -21.40 -11.13
C PRO A 332 -0.27 -22.05 -11.65
N TRP A 333 -0.68 -23.19 -11.09
CA TRP A 333 -1.93 -23.87 -11.48
C TRP A 333 -3.19 -23.36 -10.77
N ALA A 334 -3.05 -22.56 -9.70
CA ALA A 334 -4.17 -22.01 -8.94
C ALA A 334 -3.90 -20.55 -8.52
N VAL A 335 -3.33 -19.74 -9.44
CA VAL A 335 -2.84 -18.38 -9.18
C VAL A 335 -3.94 -17.49 -8.59
N GLY A 336 -5.16 -17.53 -9.14
CA GLY A 336 -6.26 -16.69 -8.66
C GLY A 336 -6.64 -16.98 -7.20
N ARG A 337 -6.81 -18.26 -6.84
CA ARG A 337 -7.12 -18.70 -5.47
C ARG A 337 -5.97 -18.36 -4.51
N ALA A 338 -4.75 -18.62 -4.94
CA ALA A 338 -3.56 -18.40 -4.14
C ALA A 338 -3.31 -16.91 -3.87
N ILE A 339 -3.45 -16.04 -4.89
CA ILE A 339 -3.40 -14.58 -4.73
C ILE A 339 -4.54 -14.09 -3.84
N GLY A 340 -5.76 -14.64 -3.99
CA GLY A 340 -6.90 -14.28 -3.14
C GLY A 340 -6.62 -14.53 -1.66
N LEU A 341 -6.11 -15.71 -1.30
CA LEU A 341 -5.73 -16.04 0.08
C LEU A 341 -4.56 -15.19 0.59
N MET A 342 -3.58 -14.93 -0.27
CA MET A 342 -2.45 -14.06 0.08
C MET A 342 -2.91 -12.63 0.36
N SER A 343 -3.77 -12.08 -0.49
CA SER A 343 -4.36 -10.74 -0.32
C SER A 343 -5.27 -10.68 0.91
N ALA A 344 -6.02 -11.75 1.20
CA ALA A 344 -6.81 -11.83 2.43
C ALA A 344 -5.92 -11.71 3.68
N GLY A 345 -4.81 -12.47 3.74
CA GLY A 345 -3.83 -12.32 4.82
C GLY A 345 -3.27 -10.90 4.89
N TYR A 346 -2.81 -10.36 3.76
CA TYR A 346 -2.24 -9.02 3.67
C TYR A 346 -3.22 -7.93 4.16
N PHE A 347 -4.43 -7.88 3.63
CA PHE A 347 -5.40 -6.85 4.00
C PHE A 347 -5.96 -7.03 5.41
N THR A 348 -6.05 -8.27 5.92
CA THR A 348 -6.39 -8.51 7.33
C THR A 348 -5.29 -7.96 8.25
N GLY A 349 -4.03 -8.15 7.90
CA GLY A 349 -2.91 -7.55 8.63
C GLY A 349 -2.95 -6.02 8.58
N ALA A 350 -3.23 -5.44 7.42
CA ALA A 350 -3.35 -3.99 7.26
C ALA A 350 -4.55 -3.39 8.00
N LEU A 351 -5.64 -4.14 8.18
CA LEU A 351 -6.78 -3.77 9.02
C LEU A 351 -6.41 -3.79 10.51
N VAL A 352 -5.82 -4.89 10.94
CA VAL A 352 -5.59 -5.17 12.38
C VAL A 352 -4.43 -4.37 12.95
N ALA A 353 -3.35 -4.21 12.18
CA ALA A 353 -2.11 -3.64 12.70
C ALA A 353 -2.23 -2.19 13.22
N PRO A 354 -2.81 -1.23 12.50
CA PRO A 354 -2.93 0.14 13.00
C PRO A 354 -3.83 0.22 14.26
N TRP A 355 -4.86 -0.61 14.31
CA TRP A 355 -5.75 -0.70 15.46
C TRP A 355 -5.04 -1.27 16.69
N VAL A 356 -4.39 -2.43 16.56
CA VAL A 356 -3.63 -3.06 17.66
C VAL A 356 -2.53 -2.13 18.14
N PHE A 357 -1.81 -1.46 17.22
CA PHE A 357 -0.80 -0.47 17.57
C PHE A 357 -1.37 0.65 18.44
N GLY A 358 -2.52 1.22 18.05
CA GLY A 358 -3.16 2.29 18.79
C GLY A 358 -3.68 1.84 20.17
N VAL A 359 -4.38 0.70 20.24
CA VAL A 359 -4.90 0.15 21.50
C VAL A 359 -3.78 -0.20 22.47
N THR A 360 -2.69 -0.79 21.99
CA THR A 360 -1.55 -1.12 22.84
C THR A 360 -0.78 0.12 23.28
N ALA A 361 -0.74 1.17 22.45
CA ALA A 361 -0.17 2.47 22.84
C ALA A 361 -1.03 3.18 23.90
N ASP A 362 -2.35 3.08 23.83
CA ASP A 362 -3.25 3.61 24.88
C ASP A 362 -3.07 2.82 26.19
N ALA A 363 -3.02 1.48 26.11
CA ALA A 363 -2.93 0.62 27.28
C ALA A 363 -1.58 0.72 28.00
N SER A 364 -0.48 0.89 27.26
CA SER A 364 0.88 0.99 27.84
C SER A 364 1.31 2.43 28.17
N GLY A 365 0.52 3.42 27.75
CA GLY A 365 0.87 4.84 27.89
C GLY A 365 2.05 5.29 27.02
N GLY A 366 2.52 4.47 26.08
CA GLY A 366 3.69 4.73 25.24
C GLY A 366 3.75 3.88 23.98
N TYR A 367 4.87 3.95 23.27
CA TYR A 367 5.05 3.26 21.99
C TYR A 367 5.98 2.04 22.04
N ASP A 368 6.57 1.72 23.21
CA ASP A 368 7.51 0.61 23.36
C ASP A 368 6.85 -0.74 23.05
N LEU A 369 5.71 -1.01 23.68
CA LEU A 369 4.95 -2.26 23.45
C LEU A 369 4.45 -2.37 22.00
N PRO A 370 3.82 -1.35 21.39
CA PRO A 370 3.48 -1.39 19.97
C PRO A 370 4.65 -1.72 19.04
N TRP A 371 5.80 -1.05 19.23
CA TRP A 371 6.97 -1.33 18.38
C TRP A 371 7.56 -2.71 18.62
N ALA A 372 7.56 -3.22 19.86
CA ALA A 372 7.97 -4.59 20.17
C ALA A 372 7.07 -5.63 19.47
N ILE A 373 5.75 -5.40 19.44
CA ILE A 373 4.80 -6.26 18.70
C ILE A 373 5.10 -6.24 17.19
N CYS A 374 5.35 -5.05 16.62
CA CYS A 374 5.73 -4.91 15.21
C CYS A 374 7.02 -5.68 14.90
N LEU A 375 8.04 -5.56 15.74
CA LEU A 375 9.29 -6.30 15.62
C LEU A 375 9.05 -7.81 15.64
N GLY A 376 8.31 -8.31 16.62
CA GLY A 376 7.95 -9.73 16.73
C GLY A 376 7.22 -10.25 15.49
N ALA A 377 6.25 -9.48 14.97
CA ALA A 377 5.51 -9.82 13.77
C ALA A 377 6.42 -9.91 12.53
N LEU A 378 7.34 -8.95 12.35
CA LEU A 378 8.28 -8.95 11.22
C LEU A 378 9.28 -10.11 11.28
N LEU A 379 9.81 -10.43 12.47
CA LEU A 379 10.68 -11.58 12.66
C LEU A 379 9.94 -12.89 12.37
N ALA A 380 8.72 -13.04 12.88
CA ALA A 380 7.88 -14.19 12.59
C ALA A 380 7.53 -14.29 11.10
N SER A 381 7.28 -13.16 10.42
CA SER A 381 7.09 -13.13 8.96
C SER A 381 8.32 -13.64 8.21
N ALA A 382 9.52 -13.17 8.59
CA ALA A 382 10.77 -13.63 7.97
C ALA A 382 10.93 -15.14 8.12
N VAL A 383 10.66 -15.69 9.30
CA VAL A 383 10.68 -17.14 9.55
C VAL A 383 9.65 -17.87 8.69
N CYS A 384 8.41 -17.37 8.59
CA CYS A 384 7.38 -17.98 7.75
C CYS A 384 7.78 -18.01 6.27
N PHE A 385 8.39 -16.94 5.73
CA PHE A 385 8.90 -16.92 4.37
C PHE A 385 10.07 -17.90 4.16
N LEU A 386 10.98 -18.03 5.12
CA LEU A 386 12.07 -19.02 5.06
C LEU A 386 11.54 -20.45 5.11
N LEU A 387 10.57 -20.73 5.97
CA LEU A 387 9.92 -22.03 6.03
C LEU A 387 9.16 -22.33 4.73
N ALA A 388 8.44 -21.36 4.16
CA ALA A 388 7.79 -21.49 2.87
C ALA A 388 8.82 -21.74 1.74
N HIS A 389 9.97 -21.05 1.79
CA HIS A 389 11.06 -21.27 0.86
C HIS A 389 11.56 -22.72 0.85
N ARG A 390 11.65 -23.34 2.02
CA ARG A 390 12.15 -24.72 2.19
C ARG A 390 11.08 -25.76 1.91
N ARG A 391 9.80 -25.52 2.28
CA ARG A 391 8.73 -26.53 2.27
C ARG A 391 7.87 -26.53 1.02
N ILE A 392 7.79 -25.42 0.29
CA ILE A 392 6.96 -25.31 -0.91
C ILE A 392 7.89 -25.25 -2.12
N PRO A 393 8.09 -26.34 -2.87
CA PRO A 393 8.96 -26.36 -4.03
C PRO A 393 8.38 -25.47 -5.15
N VAL A 394 9.26 -24.87 -5.95
CA VAL A 394 8.87 -24.23 -7.21
C VAL A 394 8.72 -25.33 -8.25
N PRO A 395 7.57 -25.43 -8.92
CA PRO A 395 7.38 -26.44 -9.98
C PRO A 395 8.39 -26.21 -11.10
N ALA A 396 8.98 -27.31 -11.58
CA ALA A 396 9.82 -27.24 -12.79
C ALA A 396 8.93 -26.77 -13.96
N VAL A 397 9.30 -25.65 -14.58
CA VAL A 397 8.67 -25.19 -15.81
C VAL A 397 9.02 -26.21 -16.86
N ARG A 398 8.07 -27.08 -17.27
CA ARG A 398 8.21 -27.84 -18.50
C ARG A 398 8.21 -26.84 -19.64
N VAL A 399 9.40 -26.51 -20.14
CA VAL A 399 9.54 -25.87 -21.44
C VAL A 399 8.92 -26.86 -22.42
N LEU A 400 7.69 -26.59 -22.87
CA LEU A 400 7.14 -27.26 -24.02
C LEU A 400 8.03 -26.82 -25.18
N THR A 401 9.03 -27.64 -25.51
CA THR A 401 9.73 -27.55 -26.78
C THR A 401 8.66 -27.66 -27.86
N PRO A 402 8.56 -26.67 -28.79
CA PRO A 402 7.68 -26.82 -29.95
C PRO A 402 8.11 -28.12 -30.64
N GLY A 403 7.17 -29.05 -30.76
CA GLY A 403 7.42 -30.29 -31.49
C GLY A 403 8.02 -30.02 -32.87
N ARG A 404 9.11 -30.69 -33.18
CA ARG A 404 9.71 -30.75 -34.49
C ARG A 404 8.74 -31.36 -35.50
#